data_8fe849ebddd7af9ab853b4106a1c5a44
#
_entry.id   8fe849ebddd7af9ab853b4106a1c5a44
#
_cell.length_a   1.000
_cell.length_b   1.000
_cell.length_c   1.000
_cell.angle_alpha   90.00
_cell.angle_beta   90.00
_cell.angle_gamma   90.00
#
_symmetry.space_group_name_H-M   'P 1'
#
loop_
_entity.id
_entity.type
_entity.pdbx_description
1 polymer ?
#
loop_
_entity_poly.entity_id
_entity_poly.type
_entity_poly.pdbx_seq_one_letter_code
_entity_poly.pdbx_strand_id
1 'polypeptide(L)'
;MESLEDAIPELDILYMTRIQQERFPSWEEYEKLKDSFILTRAMLKPAKEDMIVLHPLPRVNEINVDVDDDPRACYFYQALMGKYIRMALILYLLGIK
;
A
#
# COMPACT_ATOMS: atom_id res chain seq x y z
N MET A 1 -17.35 -2.05 -7.02
CA MET A 1 -17.30 -2.40 -5.59
C MET A 1 -17.26 -1.15 -4.75
N GLU A 2 -18.08 -1.12 -3.75
CA GLU A 2 -18.25 0.09 -2.95
C GLU A 2 -17.39 0.14 -1.69
N SER A 3 -16.84 -0.99 -1.24
CA SER A 3 -16.00 -1.00 -0.06
C SER A 3 -14.77 -1.88 -0.24
N LEU A 4 -13.72 -1.52 0.49
CA LEU A 4 -12.49 -2.29 0.52
C LEU A 4 -12.72 -3.69 1.09
N GLU A 5 -13.52 -3.78 2.14
CA GLU A 5 -13.80 -5.05 2.80
C GLU A 5 -14.47 -6.06 1.87
N ASP A 6 -15.36 -5.58 1.00
CA ASP A 6 -16.05 -6.43 0.03
C ASP A 6 -15.12 -6.97 -1.04
N ALA A 7 -14.07 -6.23 -1.37
CA ALA A 7 -13.13 -6.60 -2.41
C ALA A 7 -12.07 -7.59 -1.93
N ILE A 8 -11.66 -7.51 -0.68
CA ILE A 8 -10.50 -8.25 -0.16
C ILE A 8 -10.54 -9.76 -0.43
N PRO A 9 -11.66 -10.46 -0.25
CA PRO A 9 -11.68 -11.92 -0.47
C PRO A 9 -11.35 -12.35 -1.91
N GLU A 10 -11.52 -11.45 -2.87
CA GLU A 10 -11.33 -11.75 -4.29
C GLU A 10 -10.00 -11.28 -4.84
N LEU A 11 -9.24 -10.51 -4.07
CA LEU A 11 -8.01 -9.89 -4.55
C LEU A 11 -6.81 -10.84 -4.47
N ASP A 12 -5.97 -10.78 -5.48
CA ASP A 12 -4.64 -11.39 -5.47
C ASP A 12 -3.58 -10.41 -5.00
N ILE A 13 -3.75 -9.13 -5.35
CA ILE A 13 -2.84 -8.05 -4.97
C ILE A 13 -3.68 -6.87 -4.48
N LEU A 14 -3.32 -6.34 -3.32
CA LEU A 14 -3.89 -5.12 -2.79
C LEU A 14 -2.80 -4.05 -2.72
N TYR A 15 -2.90 -3.05 -3.56
CA TYR A 15 -1.95 -1.94 -3.59
C TYR A 15 -2.58 -0.74 -2.89
N MET A 16 -2.08 -0.42 -1.71
CA MET A 16 -2.57 0.73 -0.94
C MET A 16 -1.69 1.94 -1.20
N THR A 17 -2.31 3.12 -1.27
CA THR A 17 -1.59 4.38 -1.38
C THR A 17 -2.13 5.34 -0.32
N ARG A 18 -1.31 6.31 0.07
CA ARG A 18 -1.78 7.32 1.02
C ARG A 18 -2.73 8.30 0.32
N ILE A 19 -3.64 8.87 1.12
CA ILE A 19 -4.51 9.94 0.64
C ILE A 19 -3.70 11.23 0.64
N GLN A 20 -3.62 11.88 -0.53
CA GLN A 20 -2.84 13.10 -0.69
C GLN A 20 -3.69 14.33 -0.38
N GLN A 21 -3.39 14.98 0.74
CA GLN A 21 -4.12 16.17 1.20
C GLN A 21 -4.16 17.27 0.14
N GLU A 22 -3.08 17.47 -0.57
CA GLU A 22 -2.95 18.53 -1.57
C GLU A 22 -3.89 18.37 -2.76
N ARG A 23 -4.48 17.19 -2.94
CA ARG A 23 -5.44 16.92 -4.02
C ARG A 23 -6.88 17.23 -3.64
N PHE A 24 -7.13 17.55 -2.38
CA PHE A 24 -8.48 17.85 -1.92
C PHE A 24 -8.74 19.35 -1.97
N PRO A 25 -9.93 19.77 -2.45
CA PRO A 25 -10.25 21.19 -2.55
C PRO A 25 -10.46 21.86 -1.19
N SER A 26 -10.72 21.08 -0.13
CA SER A 26 -10.89 21.63 1.20
C SER A 26 -10.38 20.65 2.25
N TRP A 27 -10.00 21.21 3.40
CA TRP A 27 -9.58 20.41 4.56
C TRP A 27 -10.72 19.50 5.05
N GLU A 28 -11.95 19.99 4.98
CA GLU A 28 -13.10 19.21 5.43
C GLU A 28 -13.30 17.94 4.63
N GLU A 29 -13.12 17.99 3.31
CA GLU A 29 -13.21 16.81 2.47
C GLU A 29 -12.10 15.82 2.77
N TYR A 30 -10.88 16.32 2.98
CA TYR A 30 -9.77 15.48 3.37
C TYR A 30 -10.04 14.78 4.69
N GLU A 31 -10.53 15.52 5.71
CA GLU A 31 -10.84 14.95 7.01
C GLU A 31 -11.90 13.84 6.94
N LYS A 32 -12.87 13.98 6.04
CA LYS A 32 -13.90 12.96 5.84
C LYS A 32 -13.35 11.67 5.24
N LEU A 33 -12.35 11.78 4.37
CA LEU A 33 -11.87 10.64 3.58
C LEU A 33 -10.58 10.03 4.09
N LYS A 34 -9.80 10.75 4.89
CA LYS A 34 -8.47 10.26 5.31
C LYS A 34 -8.52 8.93 6.06
N ASP A 35 -9.62 8.67 6.78
CA ASP A 35 -9.79 7.44 7.56
C ASP A 35 -10.76 6.46 6.91
N SER A 36 -11.24 6.76 5.68
CA SER A 36 -12.22 5.91 5.00
C SER A 36 -11.64 4.59 4.50
N PHE A 37 -10.32 4.55 4.25
CA PHE A 37 -9.65 3.39 3.71
C PHE A 37 -8.44 3.05 4.58
N ILE A 38 -8.73 2.50 5.76
CA ILE A 38 -7.68 2.03 6.67
C ILE A 38 -7.68 0.51 6.62
N LEU A 39 -6.56 -0.07 6.22
CA LEU A 39 -6.39 -1.51 6.21
C LEU A 39 -5.92 -1.97 7.58
N THR A 40 -6.62 -2.94 8.17
CA THR A 40 -6.25 -3.56 9.43
C THR A 40 -6.03 -5.05 9.21
N ARG A 41 -5.33 -5.68 10.16
CA ARG A 41 -5.09 -7.12 10.09
C ARG A 41 -6.39 -7.92 10.14
N ALA A 42 -7.38 -7.44 10.89
CA ALA A 42 -8.69 -8.09 10.97
C ALA A 42 -9.37 -8.15 9.61
N MET A 43 -9.20 -7.12 8.77
CA MET A 43 -9.77 -7.09 7.44
C MET A 43 -9.15 -8.11 6.50
N LEU A 44 -7.97 -8.60 6.82
CA LEU A 44 -7.26 -9.59 6.00
C LEU A 44 -7.69 -11.04 6.28
N LYS A 45 -8.52 -11.26 7.30
CA LYS A 45 -8.98 -12.62 7.62
C LYS A 45 -9.64 -13.34 6.44
N PRO A 46 -10.57 -12.68 5.70
CA PRO A 46 -11.18 -13.34 4.54
C PRO A 46 -10.33 -13.33 3.29
N ALA A 47 -9.16 -12.69 3.34
CA ALA A 47 -8.28 -12.59 2.17
C ALA A 47 -7.65 -13.93 1.83
N LYS A 48 -7.26 -14.09 0.56
CA LYS A 48 -6.52 -15.28 0.12
C LYS A 48 -5.18 -15.37 0.86
N GLU A 49 -4.74 -16.59 1.13
CA GLU A 49 -3.47 -16.79 1.84
C GLU A 49 -2.27 -16.25 1.07
N ASP A 50 -2.35 -16.29 -0.25
CA ASP A 50 -1.28 -15.83 -1.13
C ASP A 50 -1.48 -14.41 -1.65
N MET A 51 -2.47 -13.67 -1.15
CA MET A 51 -2.64 -12.26 -1.48
C MET A 51 -1.42 -11.46 -1.02
N ILE A 52 -1.05 -10.46 -1.80
CA ILE A 52 0.09 -9.58 -1.51
C ILE A 52 -0.42 -8.18 -1.24
N VAL A 53 0.05 -7.56 -0.16
CA VAL A 53 -0.24 -6.16 0.16
C VAL A 53 0.99 -5.32 -0.16
N LEU A 54 0.82 -4.30 -0.99
CA LEU A 54 1.88 -3.39 -1.40
C LEU A 54 1.55 -1.95 -1.03
N HIS A 55 2.57 -1.14 -0.83
CA HIS A 55 2.44 0.29 -0.52
C HIS A 55 3.74 1.00 -0.87
N PRO A 56 3.69 2.18 -1.52
CA PRO A 56 4.92 2.88 -1.91
C PRO A 56 5.71 3.47 -0.75
N LEU A 57 5.12 3.56 0.45
CA LEU A 57 5.73 4.15 1.65
C LEU A 57 6.29 5.57 1.39
N PRO A 58 6.37 6.43 2.40
CA PRO A 58 5.93 6.16 3.76
C PRO A 58 4.40 6.16 3.87
N ARG A 59 3.90 5.41 4.84
CA ARG A 59 2.46 5.40 5.14
C ARG A 59 2.15 6.41 6.24
N VAL A 60 0.90 6.90 6.27
CA VAL A 60 0.39 7.68 7.40
C VAL A 60 -0.46 6.74 8.27
N ASN A 61 -1.73 6.55 7.92
CA ASN A 61 -2.62 5.67 8.68
C ASN A 61 -3.46 4.75 7.80
N GLU A 62 -3.22 4.74 6.50
CA GLU A 62 -3.98 3.91 5.56
C GLU A 62 -3.71 2.43 5.72
N ILE A 63 -2.60 2.06 6.32
CA ILE A 63 -2.32 0.68 6.76
C ILE A 63 -1.98 0.73 8.23
N ASN A 64 -2.75 0.01 9.05
CA ASN A 64 -2.49 -0.07 10.47
C ASN A 64 -1.22 -0.88 10.72
N VAL A 65 -0.48 -0.56 11.78
CA VAL A 65 0.79 -1.22 12.09
C VAL A 65 0.63 -2.72 12.39
N ASP A 66 -0.55 -3.16 12.78
CA ASP A 66 -0.79 -4.58 13.04
C ASP A 66 -0.71 -5.45 11.77
N VAL A 67 -0.83 -4.82 10.58
CA VAL A 67 -0.67 -5.51 9.29
C VAL A 67 0.79 -5.89 9.05
N ASP A 68 1.73 -5.18 9.65
CA ASP A 68 3.16 -5.41 9.41
C ASP A 68 3.59 -6.84 9.75
N ASP A 69 2.91 -7.47 10.70
CA ASP A 69 3.22 -8.84 11.12
C ASP A 69 2.53 -9.90 10.26
N ASP A 70 1.69 -9.50 9.31
CA ASP A 70 0.99 -10.45 8.44
C ASP A 70 1.93 -10.89 7.31
N PRO A 71 2.01 -12.21 7.03
CA PRO A 71 2.88 -12.71 5.94
C PRO A 71 2.55 -12.15 4.56
N ARG A 72 1.32 -11.63 4.37
CA ARG A 72 0.90 -11.03 3.10
C ARG A 72 1.39 -9.61 2.92
N ALA A 73 1.90 -8.96 3.99
CA ALA A 73 2.42 -7.61 3.93
C ALA A 73 3.81 -7.61 3.28
N CYS A 74 3.87 -7.16 2.03
CA CYS A 74 5.11 -7.17 1.23
C CYS A 74 5.65 -5.77 0.94
N TYR A 75 5.07 -4.73 1.55
CA TYR A 75 5.45 -3.35 1.21
C TYR A 75 6.87 -2.99 1.66
N PHE A 76 7.38 -3.54 2.75
CA PHE A 76 8.77 -3.31 3.14
C PHE A 76 9.73 -3.98 2.18
N TYR A 77 9.44 -5.20 1.78
CA TYR A 77 10.22 -5.91 0.77
C TYR A 77 10.16 -5.19 -0.57
N GLN A 78 8.99 -4.70 -0.94
CA GLN A 78 8.79 -3.91 -2.15
C GLN A 78 9.69 -2.66 -2.15
N ALA A 79 9.74 -1.94 -1.03
CA ALA A 79 10.55 -0.73 -0.92
C ALA A 79 12.04 -1.06 -1.07
N LEU A 80 12.50 -2.16 -0.49
CA LEU A 80 13.88 -2.63 -0.63
C LEU A 80 14.19 -2.97 -2.09
N MET A 81 13.30 -3.72 -2.75
CA MET A 81 13.49 -4.08 -4.15
C MET A 81 13.45 -2.86 -5.06
N GLY A 82 12.61 -1.87 -4.73
CA GLY A 82 12.58 -0.60 -5.44
C GLY A 82 13.91 0.13 -5.42
N LYS A 83 14.61 0.08 -4.27
CA LYS A 83 15.94 0.66 -4.15
C LYS A 83 16.90 -0.01 -5.14
N TYR A 84 16.93 -1.33 -5.19
CA TYR A 84 17.82 -2.05 -6.07
C TYR A 84 17.49 -1.81 -7.54
N ILE A 85 16.21 -1.74 -7.88
CA ILE A 85 15.78 -1.45 -9.25
C ILE A 85 16.22 -0.06 -9.68
N ARG A 86 16.09 0.94 -8.80
CA ARG A 86 16.57 2.30 -9.09
C ARG A 86 18.08 2.33 -9.31
N MET A 87 18.82 1.61 -8.50
CA MET A 87 20.27 1.53 -8.66
C MET A 87 20.64 0.91 -10.00
N ALA A 88 19.97 -0.18 -10.38
CA ALA A 88 20.20 -0.84 -11.66
C ALA A 88 19.84 0.07 -12.82
N LEU A 89 18.75 0.81 -12.73
CA LEU A 89 18.30 1.74 -13.75
C LEU A 89 19.30 2.87 -13.94
N ILE A 90 19.81 3.44 -12.86
CA ILE A 90 20.81 4.51 -12.93
C ILE A 90 22.07 4.00 -13.60
N LEU A 91 22.55 2.82 -13.23
CA LEU A 91 23.73 2.22 -13.85
C LEU A 91 23.50 1.97 -15.34
N TYR A 92 22.32 1.50 -15.71
CA TYR A 92 21.97 1.26 -17.10
C TYR A 92 22.00 2.57 -17.91
N LEU A 93 21.40 3.63 -17.38
CA LEU A 93 21.33 4.93 -18.06
C LEU A 93 22.71 5.58 -18.20
N LEU A 94 23.63 5.28 -17.27
CA LEU A 94 24.99 5.78 -17.32
C LEU A 94 25.88 4.92 -18.23
N GLY A 95 25.37 3.81 -18.75
CA GLY A 95 26.15 2.91 -19.59
C GLY A 95 27.13 2.03 -18.83
N ILE A 96 26.98 1.93 -17.52
CA ILE A 96 27.83 1.07 -16.69
C ILE A 96 27.22 -0.32 -16.60
N LYS A 97 28.01 -1.32 -16.86
CA LYS A 97 27.55 -2.71 -16.83
C LYS A 97 28.12 -3.48 -15.64
#